data_21d637799fde9623e6e2f31bd8896cec
#
_entry.id   21d637799fde9623e6e2f31bd8896cec
#
_cell.length_a   1.000
_cell.length_b   1.000
_cell.length_c   1.000
_cell.angle_alpha   90.00
_cell.angle_beta   90.00
_cell.angle_gamma   90.00
#
_symmetry.space_group_name_H-M   'P 1'
#
loop_
_entity.id
_entity.type
_entity.pdbx_description
1 polymer ?
#
loop_
_entity_poly.entity_id
_entity_poly.type
_entity_poly.pdbx_seq_one_letter_code
_entity_poly.pdbx_strand_id
1 'polypeptide(L)'
;GTGDFQQNYEELNIIPMSISYEFEPCDILKARELVISRKHKYVKAEGEDFNSIVTGIMQQKGNIHMNIGTPLTSEEIAEAALCDKNDRYQQIRHAVDRRVIEGYKLWKNNYIAYDLLNQSYKYSHLYDPADVEQFIAYMQKQLDTVEPEINREDLRRIFLDIYANPVVTKELLEKEKVTGSILL
;
A
#
# COMPACT_ATOMS: atom_id res chain seq x y z
N GLY A 1 -16.14 23.86 9.80
CA GLY A 1 -16.01 25.02 8.93
C GLY A 1 -17.39 25.60 8.61
N THR A 2 -17.50 26.89 8.60
CA THR A 2 -18.72 27.64 8.25
C THR A 2 -18.78 27.95 6.75
N GLY A 3 -17.78 27.53 5.98
CA GLY A 3 -17.67 27.79 4.55
C GLY A 3 -18.36 26.73 3.69
N ASP A 4 -18.53 27.05 2.41
CA ASP A 4 -18.93 26.13 1.38
C ASP A 4 -17.90 24.99 1.23
N PHE A 5 -18.35 23.80 0.78
CA PHE A 5 -17.50 22.62 0.59
C PHE A 5 -16.28 22.94 -0.30
N GLN A 6 -16.53 23.56 -1.44
CA GLN A 6 -15.47 23.91 -2.41
C GLN A 6 -14.44 24.83 -1.76
N GLN A 7 -14.88 25.94 -1.16
CA GLN A 7 -13.99 26.90 -0.51
C GLN A 7 -13.12 26.24 0.57
N ASN A 8 -13.74 25.39 1.44
CA ASN A 8 -13.01 24.71 2.50
C ASN A 8 -11.91 23.80 1.95
N TYR A 9 -12.16 23.07 0.87
CA TYR A 9 -11.16 22.17 0.27
C TYR A 9 -10.07 22.92 -0.49
N GLU A 10 -10.38 24.02 -1.17
CA GLU A 10 -9.39 24.90 -1.82
C GLU A 10 -8.44 25.53 -0.78
N GLU A 11 -8.98 25.99 0.35
CA GLU A 11 -8.17 26.56 1.45
C GLU A 11 -7.22 25.51 2.08
N LEU A 12 -7.59 24.23 2.11
CA LEU A 12 -6.72 23.16 2.63
C LEU A 12 -5.49 22.90 1.75
N ASN A 13 -5.53 23.22 0.46
CA ASN A 13 -4.44 23.00 -0.50
C ASN A 13 -3.83 21.59 -0.38
N ILE A 14 -4.65 20.56 -0.56
CA ILE A 14 -4.27 19.14 -0.32
C ILE A 14 -3.23 18.71 -1.34
N ILE A 15 -2.04 18.32 -0.87
CA ILE A 15 -0.94 17.78 -1.67
C ILE A 15 -0.70 16.33 -1.27
N PRO A 16 -1.11 15.33 -2.08
CA PRO A 16 -0.86 13.94 -1.78
C PRO A 16 0.62 13.59 -1.83
N MET A 17 1.08 12.79 -0.89
CA MET A 17 2.44 12.26 -0.84
C MET A 17 2.41 10.74 -0.81
N SER A 18 3.36 10.09 -1.48
CA SER A 18 3.59 8.65 -1.37
C SER A 18 5.02 8.35 -0.95
N ILE A 19 5.17 7.33 -0.10
CA ILE A 19 6.46 6.78 0.28
C ILE A 19 6.43 5.29 -0.01
N SER A 20 7.44 4.80 -0.73
CA SER A 20 7.62 3.38 -1.00
C SER A 20 8.97 2.90 -0.51
N TYR A 21 8.98 1.74 0.11
CA TYR A 21 10.15 1.08 0.64
C TYR A 21 10.46 -0.19 -0.16
N GLU A 22 11.75 -0.48 -0.37
CA GLU A 22 12.17 -1.75 -0.96
C GLU A 22 11.82 -2.93 -0.03
N PHE A 23 11.98 -2.73 1.29
CA PHE A 23 11.51 -3.62 2.35
C PHE A 23 10.53 -2.87 3.24
N GLU A 24 9.29 -3.36 3.31
CA GLU A 24 8.24 -2.74 4.13
C GLU A 24 8.57 -2.89 5.63
N PRO A 25 8.76 -1.80 6.38
CA PRO A 25 9.34 -1.87 7.72
C PRO A 25 8.46 -2.56 8.78
N CYS A 26 7.18 -2.76 8.51
CA CYS A 26 6.26 -3.45 9.42
C CYS A 26 5.59 -4.66 8.75
N ASP A 27 6.19 -5.24 7.73
CA ASP A 27 5.62 -6.32 6.92
C ASP A 27 5.16 -7.52 7.74
N ILE A 28 6.04 -8.05 8.57
CA ILE A 28 5.72 -9.24 9.38
C ILE A 28 4.71 -8.94 10.49
N LEU A 29 4.74 -7.74 11.08
CA LEU A 29 3.77 -7.33 12.09
C LEU A 29 2.38 -7.21 11.48
N LYS A 30 2.28 -6.58 10.31
CA LYS A 30 1.03 -6.49 9.53
C LYS A 30 0.52 -7.86 9.10
N ALA A 31 1.42 -8.73 8.61
CA ALA A 31 1.04 -10.07 8.19
C ALA A 31 0.48 -10.88 9.36
N ARG A 32 1.14 -10.84 10.53
CA ARG A 32 0.69 -11.50 11.76
C ARG A 32 -0.68 -11.00 12.21
N GLU A 33 -0.86 -9.68 12.31
CA GLU A 33 -2.14 -9.05 12.66
C GLU A 33 -3.26 -9.50 11.72
N LEU A 34 -3.02 -9.51 10.41
CA LEU A 34 -4.01 -9.91 9.42
C LEU A 34 -4.37 -11.39 9.51
N VAL A 35 -3.41 -12.29 9.78
CA VAL A 35 -3.71 -13.72 10.00
C VAL A 35 -4.62 -13.91 11.20
N ILE A 36 -4.33 -13.23 12.32
CA ILE A 36 -5.13 -13.32 13.53
C ILE A 36 -6.52 -12.72 13.30
N SER A 37 -6.60 -11.56 12.67
CA SER A 37 -7.86 -10.84 12.40
C SER A 37 -8.84 -11.61 11.52
N ARG A 38 -8.34 -12.54 10.68
CA ARG A 38 -9.22 -13.42 9.88
C ARG A 38 -9.97 -14.45 10.72
N LYS A 39 -9.43 -14.81 11.88
CA LYS A 39 -10.01 -15.86 12.74
C LYS A 39 -10.76 -15.29 13.94
N HIS A 40 -10.25 -14.20 14.49
CA HIS A 40 -10.78 -13.59 15.71
C HIS A 40 -10.66 -12.06 15.62
N LYS A 41 -11.47 -11.34 16.42
CA LYS A 41 -11.28 -9.91 16.61
C LYS A 41 -9.88 -9.68 17.20
N TYR A 42 -9.02 -9.01 16.44
CA TYR A 42 -7.69 -8.65 16.94
C TYR A 42 -7.82 -7.63 18.08
N VAL A 43 -7.14 -7.88 19.18
CA VAL A 43 -7.05 -6.97 20.30
C VAL A 43 -5.56 -6.67 20.52
N LYS A 44 -5.20 -5.42 20.34
CA LYS A 44 -3.82 -4.99 20.53
C LYS A 44 -3.37 -5.22 21.98
N ALA A 45 -2.16 -5.74 22.15
CA ALA A 45 -1.52 -5.84 23.44
C ALA A 45 -1.06 -4.46 23.94
N GLU A 46 -0.86 -4.34 25.25
CA GLU A 46 -0.29 -3.13 25.84
C GLU A 46 1.12 -2.87 25.27
N GLY A 47 1.37 -1.64 24.83
CA GLY A 47 2.64 -1.23 24.22
C GLY A 47 2.84 -1.66 22.75
N GLU A 48 1.92 -2.36 22.12
CA GLU A 48 2.06 -2.84 20.75
C GLU A 48 2.21 -1.69 19.74
N ASP A 49 1.47 -0.61 19.90
CA ASP A 49 1.61 0.57 19.02
C ASP A 49 3.00 1.19 19.13
N PHE A 50 3.54 1.29 20.35
CA PHE A 50 4.89 1.78 20.56
C PHE A 50 5.93 0.86 19.93
N ASN A 51 5.81 -0.46 20.11
CA ASN A 51 6.71 -1.43 19.50
C ASN A 51 6.64 -1.37 17.97
N SER A 52 5.45 -1.18 17.40
CA SER A 52 5.29 -1.02 15.94
C SER A 52 5.98 0.24 15.42
N ILE A 53 5.90 1.35 16.14
CA ILE A 53 6.61 2.59 15.80
C ILE A 53 8.13 2.37 15.84
N VAL A 54 8.63 1.78 16.93
CA VAL A 54 10.07 1.49 17.08
C VAL A 54 10.55 0.56 15.98
N THR A 55 9.82 -0.52 15.69
CA THR A 55 10.12 -1.44 14.59
C THR A 55 10.13 -0.69 13.25
N GLY A 56 9.12 0.13 12.98
CA GLY A 56 9.05 0.94 11.77
C GLY A 56 10.25 1.89 11.59
N ILE A 57 10.83 2.39 12.69
CA ILE A 57 12.02 3.24 12.65
C ILE A 57 13.29 2.42 12.44
N MET A 58 13.46 1.33 13.17
CA MET A 58 14.70 0.56 13.26
C MET A 58 14.88 -0.47 12.15
N GLN A 59 13.78 -0.98 11.59
CA GLN A 59 13.79 -2.02 10.57
C GLN A 59 14.50 -1.53 9.29
N GLN A 60 15.25 -2.43 8.65
CA GLN A 60 15.85 -2.19 7.36
C GLN A 60 14.77 -1.87 6.33
N LYS A 61 14.99 -0.83 5.52
CA LYS A 61 14.06 -0.38 4.48
C LYS A 61 14.60 -0.57 3.07
N GLY A 62 15.92 -0.82 2.95
CA GLY A 62 16.60 -0.80 1.67
C GLY A 62 16.53 0.60 1.03
N ASN A 63 16.19 0.64 -0.23
CA ASN A 63 15.95 1.89 -0.94
C ASN A 63 14.58 2.49 -0.56
N ILE A 64 14.53 3.82 -0.49
CA ILE A 64 13.32 4.57 -0.16
C ILE A 64 13.05 5.54 -1.31
N HIS A 65 11.80 5.63 -1.73
CA HIS A 65 11.34 6.64 -2.68
C HIS A 65 10.20 7.45 -2.05
N MET A 66 10.34 8.77 -2.10
CA MET A 66 9.30 9.71 -1.71
C MET A 66 8.87 10.51 -2.94
N ASN A 67 7.59 10.58 -3.17
CA ASN A 67 6.99 11.42 -4.19
C ASN A 67 6.05 12.44 -3.56
N ILE A 68 6.21 13.70 -3.94
CA ILE A 68 5.28 14.77 -3.62
C ILE A 68 4.46 15.02 -4.88
N GLY A 69 3.17 14.70 -4.82
CA GLY A 69 2.25 14.84 -5.94
C GLY A 69 1.87 16.29 -6.23
N THR A 70 1.05 16.48 -7.25
CA THR A 70 0.43 17.80 -7.53
C THR A 70 -0.72 18.06 -6.56
N PRO A 71 -0.99 19.32 -6.19
CA PRO A 71 -2.19 19.65 -5.42
C PRO A 71 -3.47 19.19 -6.14
N LEU A 72 -4.54 18.97 -5.37
CA LEU A 72 -5.89 18.89 -5.94
C LEU A 72 -6.22 20.20 -6.66
N THR A 73 -6.78 20.10 -7.85
CA THR A 73 -7.13 21.30 -8.63
C THR A 73 -8.50 21.86 -8.21
N SER A 74 -8.73 23.16 -8.46
CA SER A 74 -10.03 23.79 -8.23
C SER A 74 -11.14 23.13 -9.06
N GLU A 75 -10.83 22.64 -10.26
CA GLU A 75 -11.77 21.92 -11.12
C GLU A 75 -12.21 20.60 -10.49
N GLU A 76 -11.27 19.78 -10.01
CA GLU A 76 -11.58 18.50 -9.33
C GLU A 76 -12.45 18.72 -8.07
N ILE A 77 -12.14 19.77 -7.31
CA ILE A 77 -12.90 20.13 -6.09
C ILE A 77 -14.30 20.62 -6.46
N ALA A 78 -14.43 21.44 -7.53
CA ALA A 78 -15.71 21.93 -8.03
C ALA A 78 -16.58 20.78 -8.56
N GLU A 79 -16.02 19.84 -9.33
CA GLU A 79 -16.73 18.65 -9.81
C GLU A 79 -17.23 17.79 -8.63
N ALA A 80 -16.39 17.59 -7.61
CA ALA A 80 -16.82 16.90 -6.40
C ALA A 80 -17.95 17.63 -5.68
N ALA A 81 -17.92 18.96 -5.61
CA ALA A 81 -18.95 19.76 -4.96
C ALA A 81 -20.34 19.63 -5.60
N LEU A 82 -20.40 19.27 -6.90
CA LEU A 82 -21.69 19.03 -7.62
C LEU A 82 -22.34 17.70 -7.24
N CYS A 83 -21.57 16.76 -6.66
CA CYS A 83 -22.09 15.48 -6.21
C CYS A 83 -22.88 15.60 -4.91
N ASP A 84 -23.66 14.59 -4.59
CA ASP A 84 -24.32 14.53 -3.29
C ASP A 84 -23.32 14.32 -2.13
N LYS A 85 -23.81 14.38 -0.88
CA LYS A 85 -22.94 14.48 0.31
C LYS A 85 -21.92 13.33 0.44
N ASN A 86 -22.29 12.10 0.07
CA ASN A 86 -21.41 10.95 0.23
C ASN A 86 -20.42 10.88 -0.94
N ASP A 87 -20.89 11.07 -2.15
CA ASP A 87 -20.12 10.94 -3.38
C ASP A 87 -19.06 12.01 -3.51
N ARG A 88 -19.30 13.24 -3.03
CA ARG A 88 -18.27 14.30 -3.04
C ARG A 88 -16.99 13.92 -2.30
N TYR A 89 -17.11 13.26 -1.15
CA TYR A 89 -15.95 12.78 -0.40
C TYR A 89 -15.25 11.62 -1.11
N GLN A 90 -16.01 10.77 -1.80
CA GLN A 90 -15.45 9.71 -2.62
C GLN A 90 -14.65 10.28 -3.80
N GLN A 91 -15.15 11.30 -4.48
CA GLN A 91 -14.41 11.97 -5.57
C GLN A 91 -13.09 12.56 -5.09
N ILE A 92 -13.09 13.27 -3.97
CA ILE A 92 -11.84 13.79 -3.36
C ILE A 92 -10.88 12.65 -3.02
N ARG A 93 -11.39 11.58 -2.40
CA ARG A 93 -10.57 10.39 -2.07
C ARG A 93 -9.95 9.80 -3.32
N HIS A 94 -10.72 9.59 -4.39
CA HIS A 94 -10.20 9.05 -5.66
C HIS A 94 -9.12 9.93 -6.27
N ALA A 95 -9.30 11.26 -6.24
CA ALA A 95 -8.29 12.19 -6.74
C ALA A 95 -6.98 12.11 -5.93
N VAL A 96 -7.05 11.92 -4.61
CA VAL A 96 -5.90 11.70 -3.74
C VAL A 96 -5.27 10.33 -4.01
N ASP A 97 -6.07 9.25 -4.00
CA ASP A 97 -5.61 7.87 -4.20
C ASP A 97 -4.87 7.72 -5.53
N ARG A 98 -5.39 8.31 -6.61
CA ARG A 98 -4.74 8.30 -7.92
C ARG A 98 -3.32 8.85 -7.84
N ARG A 99 -3.12 10.02 -7.23
CA ARG A 99 -1.80 10.65 -7.10
C ARG A 99 -0.85 9.85 -6.24
N VAL A 100 -1.35 9.25 -5.15
CA VAL A 100 -0.57 8.37 -4.27
C VAL A 100 -0.11 7.13 -5.04
N ILE A 101 -1.02 6.47 -5.78
CA ILE A 101 -0.71 5.27 -6.56
C ILE A 101 0.27 5.60 -7.71
N GLU A 102 0.05 6.69 -8.43
CA GLU A 102 0.95 7.14 -9.51
C GLU A 102 2.36 7.42 -8.99
N GLY A 103 2.45 8.10 -7.85
CA GLY A 103 3.73 8.46 -7.22
C GLY A 103 4.43 7.31 -6.51
N TYR A 104 3.74 6.20 -6.23
CA TYR A 104 4.34 5.06 -5.56
C TYR A 104 5.32 4.33 -6.49
N LYS A 105 6.58 4.21 -6.11
CA LYS A 105 7.58 3.44 -6.88
C LYS A 105 7.48 1.96 -6.53
N LEU A 106 7.38 1.11 -7.56
CA LEU A 106 7.51 -0.34 -7.40
C LEU A 106 8.98 -0.75 -7.39
N TRP A 107 9.32 -1.66 -6.49
CA TRP A 107 10.64 -2.25 -6.33
C TRP A 107 10.66 -3.69 -6.86
N LYS A 108 11.82 -4.28 -7.08
CA LYS A 108 11.97 -5.69 -7.49
C LYS A 108 11.18 -6.62 -6.58
N ASN A 109 11.20 -6.39 -5.26
CA ASN A 109 10.49 -7.18 -4.27
C ASN A 109 8.96 -7.23 -4.50
N ASN A 110 8.36 -6.15 -5.02
CA ASN A 110 6.93 -6.12 -5.35
C ASN A 110 6.63 -7.10 -6.51
N TYR A 111 7.43 -7.10 -7.55
CA TYR A 111 7.27 -7.97 -8.72
C TYR A 111 7.56 -9.44 -8.39
N ILE A 112 8.63 -9.69 -7.61
CA ILE A 112 8.96 -11.04 -7.13
C ILE A 112 7.83 -11.60 -6.28
N ALA A 113 7.29 -10.82 -5.34
CA ALA A 113 6.18 -11.24 -4.51
C ALA A 113 4.93 -11.55 -5.34
N TYR A 114 4.61 -10.72 -6.35
CA TYR A 114 3.51 -10.96 -7.26
C TYR A 114 3.67 -12.29 -8.01
N ASP A 115 4.83 -12.54 -8.60
CA ASP A 115 5.08 -13.76 -9.37
C ASP A 115 5.09 -15.01 -8.47
N LEU A 116 5.67 -14.93 -7.26
CA LEU A 116 5.63 -16.02 -6.28
C LEU A 116 4.20 -16.33 -5.80
N LEU A 117 3.39 -15.31 -5.56
CA LEU A 117 2.02 -15.46 -5.07
C LEU A 117 1.11 -16.09 -6.13
N ASN A 118 1.28 -15.70 -7.39
CA ASN A 118 0.44 -16.13 -8.51
C ASN A 118 1.03 -17.30 -9.29
N GLN A 119 2.18 -17.85 -8.85
CA GLN A 119 2.90 -18.92 -9.57
C GLN A 119 3.14 -18.56 -11.04
N SER A 120 3.53 -17.31 -11.28
CA SER A 120 3.71 -16.74 -12.63
C SER A 120 5.15 -16.29 -12.87
N TYR A 121 5.45 -15.94 -14.11
CA TYR A 121 6.71 -15.34 -14.55
C TYR A 121 6.46 -14.00 -15.26
N LYS A 122 5.32 -13.37 -14.98
CA LYS A 122 4.86 -12.16 -15.68
C LYS A 122 5.88 -11.04 -15.65
N TYR A 123 6.55 -10.88 -14.53
CA TYR A 123 7.51 -9.81 -14.29
C TYR A 123 8.96 -10.29 -14.21
N SER A 124 9.25 -11.55 -14.60
CA SER A 124 10.59 -12.12 -14.48
C SER A 124 11.69 -11.36 -15.22
N HIS A 125 11.34 -10.50 -16.17
CA HIS A 125 12.26 -9.60 -16.88
C HIS A 125 12.68 -8.36 -16.08
N LEU A 126 12.10 -8.12 -14.90
CA LEU A 126 12.36 -6.96 -14.04
C LEU A 126 13.26 -7.29 -12.83
N TYR A 127 13.65 -8.54 -12.66
CA TYR A 127 14.50 -9.00 -11.56
C TYR A 127 15.34 -10.21 -11.98
N ASP A 128 16.43 -10.45 -11.24
CA ASP A 128 17.31 -11.58 -11.48
C ASP A 128 17.08 -12.72 -10.48
N PRO A 129 17.54 -13.96 -10.77
CA PRO A 129 17.43 -15.10 -9.83
C PRO A 129 18.03 -14.79 -8.45
N ALA A 130 19.12 -14.02 -8.39
CA ALA A 130 19.76 -13.62 -7.13
C ALA A 130 18.85 -12.69 -6.30
N ASP A 131 18.07 -11.81 -6.94
CA ASP A 131 17.08 -10.95 -6.25
C ASP A 131 15.98 -11.83 -5.61
N VAL A 132 15.54 -12.88 -6.31
CA VAL A 132 14.54 -13.83 -5.80
C VAL A 132 15.06 -14.57 -4.56
N GLU A 133 16.30 -15.10 -4.63
CA GLU A 133 16.93 -15.79 -3.52
C GLU A 133 17.06 -14.86 -2.29
N GLN A 134 17.49 -13.63 -2.51
CA GLN A 134 17.62 -12.63 -1.43
C GLN A 134 16.27 -12.30 -0.79
N PHE A 135 15.23 -12.09 -1.60
CA PHE A 135 13.89 -11.79 -1.08
C PHE A 135 13.28 -12.98 -0.34
N ILE A 136 13.43 -14.20 -0.83
CA ILE A 136 12.97 -15.42 -0.15
C ILE A 136 13.69 -15.60 1.18
N ALA A 137 15.02 -15.42 1.22
CA ALA A 137 15.79 -15.51 2.45
C ALA A 137 15.36 -14.44 3.49
N TYR A 138 15.11 -13.21 3.03
CA TYR A 138 14.56 -12.15 3.87
C TYR A 138 13.18 -12.54 4.42
N MET A 139 12.25 -12.92 3.55
CA MET A 139 10.91 -13.36 3.94
C MET A 139 10.97 -14.48 4.98
N GLN A 140 11.78 -15.53 4.73
CA GLN A 140 11.89 -16.65 5.66
C GLN A 140 12.38 -16.19 7.04
N LYS A 141 13.40 -15.33 7.07
CA LYS A 141 13.90 -14.76 8.32
C LYS A 141 12.81 -14.01 9.08
N GLN A 142 11.95 -13.25 8.39
CA GLN A 142 10.83 -12.55 9.02
C GLN A 142 9.77 -13.54 9.54
N LEU A 143 9.39 -14.52 8.73
CA LEU A 143 8.41 -15.54 9.13
C LEU A 143 8.86 -16.31 10.39
N ASP A 144 10.15 -16.59 10.54
CA ASP A 144 10.70 -17.33 11.68
C ASP A 144 10.65 -16.54 13.00
N THR A 145 10.40 -15.23 12.96
CA THR A 145 10.22 -14.40 14.17
C THR A 145 8.82 -14.52 14.78
N VAL A 146 7.85 -15.08 14.04
CA VAL A 146 6.45 -15.20 14.50
C VAL A 146 6.24 -16.49 15.25
N GLU A 147 5.34 -16.48 16.23
CA GLU A 147 4.99 -17.62 17.08
C GLU A 147 4.58 -18.85 16.25
N PRO A 148 4.99 -20.07 16.65
CA PRO A 148 4.76 -21.30 15.87
C PRO A 148 3.27 -21.68 15.73
N GLU A 149 2.40 -21.16 16.59
CA GLU A 149 0.95 -21.40 16.57
C GLU A 149 0.25 -20.69 15.40
N ILE A 150 0.89 -19.68 14.84
CA ILE A 150 0.37 -18.97 13.65
C ILE A 150 0.56 -19.84 12.41
N ASN A 151 -0.51 -20.01 11.63
CA ASN A 151 -0.47 -20.78 10.39
C ASN A 151 0.56 -20.20 9.43
N ARG A 152 1.60 -20.99 9.10
CA ARG A 152 2.74 -20.53 8.28
C ARG A 152 2.38 -20.29 6.84
N GLU A 153 1.44 -21.04 6.29
CA GLU A 153 0.99 -20.86 4.91
C GLU A 153 0.20 -19.54 4.76
N ASP A 154 -0.76 -19.29 5.68
CA ASP A 154 -1.50 -18.03 5.72
C ASP A 154 -0.56 -16.84 5.92
N LEU A 155 0.41 -16.97 6.84
CA LEU A 155 1.37 -15.91 7.15
C LEU A 155 2.23 -15.58 5.92
N ARG A 156 2.78 -16.61 5.26
CA ARG A 156 3.57 -16.44 4.04
C ARG A 156 2.75 -15.79 2.93
N ARG A 157 1.52 -16.25 2.73
CA ARG A 157 0.61 -15.70 1.71
C ARG A 157 0.35 -14.23 1.96
N ILE A 158 -0.03 -13.85 3.19
CA ILE A 158 -0.31 -12.45 3.52
C ILE A 158 0.95 -11.59 3.42
N PHE A 159 2.11 -12.12 3.82
CA PHE A 159 3.38 -11.41 3.64
C PHE A 159 3.63 -11.10 2.17
N LEU A 160 3.45 -12.06 1.27
CA LEU A 160 3.55 -11.83 -0.17
C LEU A 160 2.48 -10.87 -0.69
N ASP A 161 1.23 -10.95 -0.20
CA ASP A 161 0.15 -10.02 -0.56
C ASP A 161 0.53 -8.56 -0.27
N ILE A 162 1.19 -8.28 0.88
CA ILE A 162 1.63 -6.91 1.25
C ILE A 162 2.55 -6.32 0.16
N TYR A 163 3.48 -7.12 -0.36
CA TYR A 163 4.40 -6.68 -1.41
C TYR A 163 3.77 -6.71 -2.81
N ALA A 164 2.88 -7.65 -3.10
CA ALA A 164 2.25 -7.82 -4.42
C ALA A 164 1.14 -6.79 -4.70
N ASN A 165 0.38 -6.38 -3.68
CA ASN A 165 -0.77 -5.47 -3.84
C ASN A 165 -0.45 -4.15 -4.55
N PRO A 166 0.67 -3.47 -4.31
CA PRO A 166 1.01 -2.27 -5.06
C PRO A 166 1.13 -2.48 -6.57
N VAL A 167 1.56 -3.66 -7.02
CA VAL A 167 1.60 -4.02 -8.45
C VAL A 167 0.19 -4.09 -9.01
N VAL A 168 -0.69 -4.83 -8.32
CA VAL A 168 -2.10 -4.98 -8.71
C VAL A 168 -2.79 -3.62 -8.78
N THR A 169 -2.58 -2.78 -7.77
CA THR A 169 -3.20 -1.45 -7.69
C THR A 169 -2.76 -0.55 -8.84
N LYS A 170 -1.47 -0.56 -9.20
CA LYS A 170 -0.98 0.19 -10.37
C LYS A 170 -1.55 -0.33 -11.68
N GLU A 171 -1.63 -1.65 -11.87
CA GLU A 171 -2.25 -2.23 -13.07
C GLU A 171 -3.73 -1.84 -13.22
N LEU A 172 -4.46 -1.80 -12.11
CA LEU A 172 -5.85 -1.36 -12.13
C LEU A 172 -5.96 0.09 -12.56
N LEU A 173 -5.15 0.97 -11.99
CA LEU A 173 -5.13 2.38 -12.37
C LEU A 173 -4.78 2.59 -13.86
N GLU A 174 -3.81 1.84 -14.40
CA GLU A 174 -3.47 1.92 -15.82
C GLU A 174 -4.62 1.44 -16.73
N LYS A 175 -5.34 0.39 -16.32
CA LYS A 175 -6.54 -0.06 -17.04
C LYS A 175 -7.64 0.99 -17.04
N GLU A 176 -7.88 1.65 -15.91
CA GLU A 176 -8.85 2.75 -15.80
C GLU A 176 -8.53 3.88 -16.78
N LYS A 177 -7.25 4.30 -16.86
CA LYS A 177 -6.81 5.34 -17.80
C LYS A 177 -7.10 4.96 -19.26
N VAL A 178 -6.93 3.69 -19.63
CA VAL A 178 -7.16 3.20 -21.00
C VAL A 178 -8.65 3.09 -21.31
N THR A 179 -9.47 2.66 -20.37
CA THR A 179 -10.91 2.42 -20.59
C THR A 179 -11.78 3.65 -20.36
N GLY A 180 -11.26 4.72 -19.77
CA GLY A 180 -12.02 5.89 -19.35
C GLY A 180 -13.10 5.60 -18.31
N SER A 181 -13.05 4.40 -17.69
CA SER A 181 -13.98 3.98 -16.63
C SER A 181 -13.38 4.29 -15.27
N ILE A 182 -14.09 5.09 -14.50
CA ILE A 182 -13.77 5.27 -13.07
C ILE A 182 -14.31 4.02 -12.35
N LEU A 183 -13.42 3.26 -11.71
CA LEU A 183 -13.86 2.23 -10.78
C LEU A 183 -14.44 2.94 -9.55
N LEU A 184 -15.74 2.80 -9.38
CA LEU A 184 -16.50 3.23 -8.21
C LEU A 184 -16.28 2.27 -7.02
#